data_663e2ed79d8118b11accfaa5bfb68f4d
#
_entry.id   663e2ed79d8118b11accfaa5bfb68f4d
#
_cell.length_a   1.000
_cell.length_b   1.000
_cell.length_c   1.000
_cell.angle_alpha   90.00
_cell.angle_beta   90.00
_cell.angle_gamma   90.00
#
_symmetry.space_group_name_H-M   'P 1'
#
loop_
_entity.id
_entity.type
_entity.pdbx_description
1 polymer ?
#
loop_
_entity_poly.entity_id
_entity_poly.type
_entity_poly.pdbx_seq_one_letter_code
_entity_poly.pdbx_strand_id
1 'polypeptide(L)'
;MKLNNYSLKVKNKQLVDNCDLNFYLGQINHIVGKNGVGKSLLAKDFLLNNSGNITKSISQNVTLISSSSNIPNDITKDFLLSLLKSKFENNRQTFDKIYNILNIEAIPSNVLLKNLSDGQKQKLKLLSFLLEDHDLIILDEVTNALDKKTVNEIYEFLNDFIQSHQTKTIINITHNLSDLSALPGKYFIFKDLQIEEYQSKEEVINDYINL
;
A
#
# COMPACT_ATOMS: atom_id res chain seq x y z
N MET A 1 -5.10 -9.71 -11.22
CA MET A 1 -6.47 -9.13 -11.05
C MET A 1 -6.77 -8.26 -12.25
N LYS A 2 -7.97 -8.40 -12.86
CA LYS A 2 -8.37 -7.59 -14.04
C LYS A 2 -9.60 -6.77 -13.75
N LEU A 3 -9.61 -5.52 -14.19
CA LEU A 3 -10.79 -4.65 -14.29
C LEU A 3 -10.91 -4.20 -15.73
N ASN A 4 -12.04 -4.50 -16.38
CA ASN A 4 -12.31 -4.07 -17.75
C ASN A 4 -13.21 -2.84 -17.75
N ASN A 5 -12.95 -1.91 -18.68
CA ASN A 5 -13.72 -0.68 -18.85
C ASN A 5 -13.85 0.13 -17.54
N TYR A 6 -12.78 0.12 -16.72
CA TYR A 6 -12.79 0.83 -15.44
C TYR A 6 -12.86 2.34 -15.66
N SER A 7 -13.80 2.98 -15.00
CA SER A 7 -13.96 4.43 -15.00
C SER A 7 -14.15 4.94 -13.59
N LEU A 8 -13.48 6.03 -13.24
CA LEU A 8 -13.60 6.67 -11.93
C LEU A 8 -13.93 8.13 -12.09
N LYS A 9 -15.08 8.51 -11.56
CA LYS A 9 -15.53 9.91 -11.49
C LYS A 9 -15.75 10.31 -10.04
N VAL A 10 -15.22 11.45 -9.63
CA VAL A 10 -15.40 11.98 -8.28
C VAL A 10 -16.00 13.36 -8.37
N LYS A 11 -17.23 13.51 -7.83
CA LYS A 11 -18.06 14.70 -8.05
C LYS A 11 -18.27 14.92 -9.56
N ASN A 12 -17.79 16.05 -10.10
CA ASN A 12 -17.91 16.40 -11.52
C ASN A 12 -16.62 16.18 -12.32
N LYS A 13 -15.56 15.61 -11.70
CA LYS A 13 -14.27 15.41 -12.37
C LYS A 13 -14.09 13.93 -12.73
N GLN A 14 -13.91 13.66 -14.02
CA GLN A 14 -13.42 12.36 -14.50
C GLN A 14 -11.97 12.22 -14.11
N LEU A 15 -11.60 11.08 -13.53
CA LEU A 15 -10.22 10.75 -13.13
C LEU A 15 -9.67 9.61 -14.00
N VAL A 16 -10.44 8.56 -14.24
CA VAL A 16 -10.12 7.46 -15.14
C VAL A 16 -11.30 7.27 -16.10
N ASP A 17 -11.03 7.04 -17.37
CA ASP A 17 -12.07 6.88 -18.38
C ASP A 17 -11.81 5.63 -19.22
N ASN A 18 -12.71 4.64 -19.09
CA ASN A 18 -12.77 3.42 -19.87
C ASN A 18 -11.40 2.70 -20.02
N CYS A 19 -10.74 2.44 -18.90
CA CYS A 19 -9.39 1.88 -18.84
C CYS A 19 -9.43 0.39 -18.48
N ASP A 20 -8.67 -0.43 -19.20
CA ASP A 20 -8.46 -1.84 -18.83
C ASP A 20 -7.24 -1.96 -17.93
N LEU A 21 -7.44 -2.41 -16.69
CA LEU A 21 -6.38 -2.56 -15.70
C LEU A 21 -6.07 -4.03 -15.47
N ASN A 22 -4.80 -4.40 -15.56
CA ASN A 22 -4.33 -5.74 -15.27
C ASN A 22 -3.21 -5.72 -14.23
N PHE A 23 -3.53 -6.03 -12.97
CA PHE A 23 -2.55 -6.14 -11.90
C PHE A 23 -2.13 -7.59 -11.68
N TYR A 24 -0.84 -7.80 -11.46
CA TYR A 24 -0.20 -9.10 -11.43
C TYR A 24 -0.06 -9.63 -10.00
N LEU A 25 -0.36 -10.91 -9.81
CA LEU A 25 -0.17 -11.64 -8.56
C LEU A 25 1.31 -11.87 -8.27
N GLY A 26 1.67 -11.97 -7.00
CA GLY A 26 3.05 -12.27 -6.57
C GLY A 26 4.06 -11.21 -6.98
N GLN A 27 3.61 -10.01 -7.34
CA GLN A 27 4.44 -8.88 -7.76
C GLN A 27 3.92 -7.58 -7.16
N ILE A 28 4.79 -6.59 -7.09
CA ILE A 28 4.40 -5.23 -6.76
C ILE A 28 4.01 -4.51 -8.05
N ASN A 29 2.81 -3.96 -8.09
CA ASN A 29 2.30 -3.17 -9.20
C ASN A 29 2.42 -1.69 -8.83
N HIS A 30 3.42 -1.00 -9.37
CA HIS A 30 3.65 0.41 -9.08
C HIS A 30 2.76 1.30 -9.94
N ILE A 31 2.01 2.20 -9.31
CA ILE A 31 1.27 3.26 -9.99
C ILE A 31 1.91 4.58 -9.63
N VAL A 32 2.55 5.22 -10.61
CA VAL A 32 3.10 6.58 -10.48
C VAL A 32 2.24 7.60 -11.22
N GLY A 33 2.33 8.85 -10.83
CA GLY A 33 1.61 9.94 -11.47
C GLY A 33 1.76 11.23 -10.68
N LYS A 34 1.52 12.37 -11.32
CA LYS A 34 1.63 13.69 -10.69
C LYS A 34 0.73 13.82 -9.45
N ASN A 35 1.10 14.73 -8.55
CA ASN A 35 0.25 15.07 -7.42
C ASN A 35 -1.09 15.65 -7.91
N GLY A 36 -2.19 15.20 -7.30
CA GLY A 36 -3.53 15.64 -7.68
C GLY A 36 -4.17 14.94 -8.88
N VAL A 37 -3.48 13.99 -9.56
CA VAL A 37 -4.05 13.23 -10.68
C VAL A 37 -5.20 12.31 -10.26
N GLY A 38 -5.23 11.87 -9.00
CA GLY A 38 -6.30 11.02 -8.47
C GLY A 38 -5.87 9.70 -7.86
N LYS A 39 -4.56 9.46 -7.67
CA LYS A 39 -4.01 8.19 -7.16
C LYS A 39 -4.66 7.72 -5.86
N SER A 40 -4.73 8.57 -4.85
CA SER A 40 -5.36 8.21 -3.57
C SER A 40 -6.87 8.03 -3.66
N LEU A 41 -7.53 8.65 -4.65
CA LEU A 41 -8.95 8.42 -4.92
C LEU A 41 -9.16 7.08 -5.62
N LEU A 42 -8.27 6.69 -6.52
CA LEU A 42 -8.21 5.34 -7.09
C LEU A 42 -8.05 4.29 -5.98
N ALA A 43 -7.07 4.47 -5.07
CA ALA A 43 -6.85 3.57 -3.93
C ALA A 43 -8.11 3.40 -3.07
N LYS A 44 -8.80 4.52 -2.76
CA LYS A 44 -10.04 4.51 -1.99
C LYS A 44 -11.19 3.85 -2.72
N ASP A 45 -11.24 3.92 -4.05
CA ASP A 45 -12.31 3.30 -4.83
C ASP A 45 -12.27 1.77 -4.73
N PHE A 46 -11.09 1.17 -4.67
CA PHE A 46 -10.97 -0.28 -4.43
C PHE A 46 -11.63 -0.73 -3.12
N LEU A 47 -11.61 0.12 -2.08
CA LEU A 47 -12.22 -0.16 -0.79
C LEU A 47 -13.71 0.20 -0.75
N LEU A 48 -14.08 1.35 -1.32
CA LEU A 48 -15.42 1.94 -1.16
C LEU A 48 -16.35 1.66 -2.33
N ASN A 49 -15.81 1.24 -3.48
CA ASN A 49 -16.54 1.00 -4.73
C ASN A 49 -17.44 2.18 -5.16
N ASN A 50 -16.93 3.40 -5.05
CA ASN A 50 -17.69 4.59 -5.43
C ASN A 50 -17.95 4.68 -6.94
N SER A 51 -17.08 4.07 -7.74
CA SER A 51 -17.25 3.98 -9.21
C SER A 51 -18.34 2.99 -9.63
N GLY A 52 -18.65 2.00 -8.77
CA GLY A 52 -19.48 0.86 -9.12
C GLY A 52 -18.78 -0.19 -10.00
N ASN A 53 -17.49 0.01 -10.34
CA ASN A 53 -16.71 -0.90 -11.19
C ASN A 53 -15.91 -1.95 -10.39
N ILE A 54 -15.84 -1.82 -9.08
CA ILE A 54 -15.14 -2.77 -8.20
C ILE A 54 -16.13 -3.83 -7.72
N THR A 55 -15.86 -5.09 -7.97
CA THR A 55 -16.73 -6.17 -7.48
C THR A 55 -16.69 -6.27 -5.96
N LYS A 56 -17.77 -6.77 -5.36
CA LYS A 56 -17.83 -7.00 -3.90
C LYS A 56 -16.72 -7.93 -3.41
N SER A 57 -16.35 -8.93 -4.20
CA SER A 57 -15.26 -9.84 -3.85
C SER A 57 -13.92 -9.11 -3.70
N ILE A 58 -13.67 -8.08 -4.49
CA ILE A 58 -12.46 -7.24 -4.37
C ILE A 58 -12.61 -6.28 -3.18
N SER A 59 -13.69 -5.48 -3.12
CA SER A 59 -13.83 -4.44 -2.10
C SER A 59 -13.94 -4.97 -0.67
N GLN A 60 -14.36 -6.22 -0.50
CA GLN A 60 -14.40 -6.90 0.80
C GLN A 60 -13.11 -7.64 1.16
N ASN A 61 -12.15 -7.70 0.22
CA ASN A 61 -10.87 -8.42 0.41
C ASN A 61 -9.68 -7.52 0.03
N VAL A 62 -9.71 -6.28 0.55
CA VAL A 62 -8.67 -5.27 0.29
C VAL A 62 -8.19 -4.63 1.58
N THR A 63 -6.88 -4.51 1.71
CA THR A 63 -6.20 -3.71 2.74
C THR A 63 -5.66 -2.44 2.09
N LEU A 64 -6.09 -1.28 2.57
CA LEU A 64 -5.54 0.02 2.17
C LEU A 64 -4.70 0.62 3.30
N ILE A 65 -3.41 0.80 3.05
CA ILE A 65 -2.48 1.47 3.97
C ILE A 65 -2.07 2.81 3.33
N SER A 66 -2.51 3.90 3.94
CA SER A 66 -2.30 5.26 3.44
C SER A 66 -2.05 6.23 4.59
N SER A 67 -1.84 7.48 4.28
CA SER A 67 -1.79 8.55 5.29
C SER A 67 -3.10 8.69 6.10
N SER A 68 -4.23 8.31 5.49
CA SER A 68 -5.56 8.33 6.15
C SER A 68 -5.87 7.06 6.95
N SER A 69 -5.07 6.00 6.83
CA SER A 69 -5.20 4.79 7.65
C SER A 69 -4.63 5.07 9.03
N ASN A 70 -5.46 4.95 10.07
CA ASN A 70 -5.08 5.31 11.43
C ASN A 70 -5.08 4.10 12.36
N ILE A 71 -4.08 4.06 13.22
CA ILE A 71 -4.06 3.24 14.44
C ILE A 71 -4.43 4.13 15.63
N PRO A 72 -5.00 3.58 16.71
CA PRO A 72 -5.35 4.37 17.89
C PRO A 72 -4.15 5.14 18.45
N ASN A 73 -4.29 6.45 18.67
CA ASN A 73 -3.18 7.30 19.08
C ASN A 73 -2.96 7.36 20.60
N ASP A 74 -4.01 7.06 21.40
CA ASP A 74 -4.04 7.23 22.86
C ASP A 74 -3.79 5.92 23.61
N ILE A 75 -3.18 4.94 22.96
CA ILE A 75 -2.76 3.67 23.56
C ILE A 75 -1.23 3.51 23.43
N THR A 76 -0.67 2.59 24.21
CA THR A 76 0.75 2.22 24.09
C THR A 76 0.97 1.13 23.04
N LYS A 77 2.23 0.96 22.59
CA LYS A 77 2.62 -0.16 21.73
C LYS A 77 2.18 -1.50 22.31
N ASP A 78 2.47 -1.75 23.58
CA ASP A 78 2.19 -3.05 24.20
C ASP A 78 0.69 -3.35 24.24
N PHE A 79 -0.13 -2.33 24.50
CA PHE A 79 -1.57 -2.51 24.46
C PHE A 79 -2.06 -2.80 23.04
N LEU A 80 -1.57 -2.09 22.02
CA LEU A 80 -1.86 -2.38 20.62
C LEU A 80 -1.48 -3.84 20.27
N LEU A 81 -0.26 -4.27 20.62
CA LEU A 81 0.21 -5.62 20.35
C LEU A 81 -0.64 -6.68 21.04
N SER A 82 -1.10 -6.43 22.29
CA SER A 82 -2.00 -7.36 23.00
C SER A 82 -3.33 -7.50 22.27
N LEU A 83 -3.91 -6.40 21.77
CA LEU A 83 -5.14 -6.42 20.97
C LEU A 83 -4.96 -7.21 19.66
N LEU A 84 -3.86 -6.96 18.93
CA LEU A 84 -3.56 -7.66 17.69
C LEU A 84 -3.36 -9.17 17.92
N LYS A 85 -2.61 -9.56 18.95
CA LYS A 85 -2.42 -10.96 19.32
C LYS A 85 -3.73 -11.67 19.67
N SER A 86 -4.64 -10.99 20.36
CA SER A 86 -5.95 -11.52 20.70
C SER A 86 -6.86 -11.63 19.46
N LYS A 87 -6.90 -10.58 18.62
CA LYS A 87 -7.74 -10.56 17.41
C LYS A 87 -7.30 -11.61 16.39
N PHE A 88 -5.98 -11.79 16.21
CA PHE A 88 -5.37 -12.64 15.20
C PHE A 88 -4.65 -13.86 15.80
N GLU A 89 -5.26 -14.47 16.82
CA GLU A 89 -4.70 -15.63 17.54
C GLU A 89 -4.32 -16.78 16.58
N ASN A 90 -5.16 -17.02 15.57
CA ASN A 90 -4.94 -18.07 14.56
C ASN A 90 -3.86 -17.70 13.52
N ASN A 91 -3.39 -16.44 13.49
CA ASN A 91 -2.39 -15.95 12.53
C ASN A 91 -1.06 -15.57 13.20
N ARG A 92 -0.71 -16.28 14.28
CA ARG A 92 0.44 -15.97 15.13
C ARG A 92 1.78 -16.02 14.37
N GLN A 93 1.94 -16.97 13.45
CA GLN A 93 3.17 -17.09 12.66
C GLN A 93 3.40 -15.85 11.77
N THR A 94 2.35 -15.37 11.11
CA THR A 94 2.41 -14.13 10.30
C THR A 94 2.69 -12.91 11.17
N PHE A 95 2.04 -12.84 12.36
CA PHE A 95 2.32 -11.78 13.33
C PHE A 95 3.81 -11.75 13.70
N ASP A 96 4.37 -12.88 14.16
CA ASP A 96 5.76 -12.97 14.61
C ASP A 96 6.73 -12.66 13.47
N LYS A 97 6.43 -13.10 12.25
CA LYS A 97 7.23 -12.80 11.05
C LYS A 97 7.27 -11.29 10.77
N ILE A 98 6.12 -10.63 10.67
CA ILE A 98 6.04 -9.18 10.40
C ILE A 98 6.68 -8.39 11.55
N TYR A 99 6.41 -8.77 12.79
CA TYR A 99 6.97 -8.17 14.00
C TYR A 99 8.51 -8.14 13.97
N ASN A 100 9.13 -9.29 13.65
CA ASN A 100 10.59 -9.42 13.61
C ASN A 100 11.21 -8.65 12.45
N ILE A 101 10.67 -8.77 11.23
CA ILE A 101 11.23 -8.11 10.05
C ILE A 101 11.16 -6.58 10.19
N LEU A 102 10.03 -6.05 10.68
CA LEU A 102 9.88 -4.62 10.93
C LEU A 102 10.60 -4.12 12.18
N ASN A 103 11.29 -5.01 12.90
CA ASN A 103 12.00 -4.68 14.14
C ASN A 103 11.11 -3.90 15.14
N ILE A 104 9.88 -4.39 15.36
CA ILE A 104 8.89 -3.76 16.25
C ILE A 104 9.37 -3.74 17.70
N GLU A 105 10.24 -4.69 18.09
CA GLU A 105 10.86 -4.74 19.42
C GLU A 105 11.58 -3.44 19.78
N ALA A 106 12.28 -2.83 18.82
CA ALA A 106 13.02 -1.59 19.02
C ALA A 106 12.13 -0.34 19.28
N ILE A 107 10.82 -0.45 19.09
CA ILE A 107 9.88 0.66 19.38
C ILE A 107 9.60 0.68 20.88
N PRO A 108 9.69 1.85 21.58
CA PRO A 108 9.46 1.96 23.00
C PRO A 108 8.08 1.43 23.45
N SER A 109 8.04 0.66 24.55
CA SER A 109 6.83 -0.01 25.03
C SER A 109 5.84 0.90 25.74
N ASN A 110 6.33 1.75 26.62
CA ASN A 110 5.51 2.57 27.54
C ASN A 110 5.19 3.98 27.01
N VAL A 111 5.32 4.18 25.68
CA VAL A 111 5.06 5.47 25.06
C VAL A 111 3.74 5.39 24.31
N LEU A 112 2.89 6.41 24.43
CA LEU A 112 1.67 6.53 23.67
C LEU A 112 2.00 6.63 22.17
N LEU A 113 1.20 5.97 21.31
CA LEU A 113 1.46 5.92 19.87
C LEU A 113 1.56 7.31 19.24
N LYS A 114 0.82 8.31 19.74
CA LYS A 114 0.91 9.70 19.27
C LYS A 114 2.31 10.32 19.42
N ASN A 115 3.10 9.85 20.39
CA ASN A 115 4.44 10.37 20.70
C ASN A 115 5.57 9.61 19.99
N LEU A 116 5.25 8.56 19.21
CA LEU A 116 6.21 7.83 18.39
C LEU A 116 6.61 8.64 17.14
N SER A 117 7.78 8.35 16.58
CA SER A 117 8.16 8.89 15.26
C SER A 117 7.24 8.38 14.18
N ASP A 118 7.17 9.11 13.04
CA ASP A 118 6.32 8.70 11.93
C ASP A 118 6.73 7.33 11.35
N GLY A 119 8.04 7.03 11.32
CA GLY A 119 8.54 5.71 10.94
C GLY A 119 8.09 4.60 11.88
N GLN A 120 8.14 4.82 13.20
CA GLN A 120 7.63 3.86 14.19
C GLN A 120 6.13 3.63 14.04
N LYS A 121 5.36 4.71 13.85
CA LYS A 121 3.91 4.61 13.58
C LYS A 121 3.64 3.84 12.29
N GLN A 122 4.41 4.09 11.23
CA GLN A 122 4.25 3.41 9.95
C GLN A 122 4.51 1.90 10.06
N LYS A 123 5.54 1.47 10.79
CA LYS A 123 5.78 0.05 11.06
C LYS A 123 4.62 -0.61 11.81
N LEU A 124 4.06 0.06 12.82
CA LEU A 124 2.90 -0.44 13.56
C LEU A 124 1.64 -0.49 12.69
N LYS A 125 1.47 0.46 11.76
CA LYS A 125 0.40 0.40 10.75
C LYS A 125 0.56 -0.83 9.85
N LEU A 126 1.75 -1.03 9.27
CA LEU A 126 2.03 -2.19 8.43
C LEU A 126 1.71 -3.49 9.17
N LEU A 127 2.22 -3.66 10.41
CA LEU A 127 1.87 -4.83 11.23
C LEU A 127 0.35 -4.97 11.39
N SER A 128 -0.34 -3.90 11.80
CA SER A 128 -1.78 -3.97 12.13
C SER A 128 -2.65 -4.32 10.95
N PHE A 129 -2.38 -3.76 9.77
CA PHE A 129 -3.23 -3.90 8.60
C PHE A 129 -2.91 -5.16 7.77
N LEU A 130 -1.64 -5.60 7.73
CA LEU A 130 -1.26 -6.80 6.97
C LEU A 130 -1.69 -8.10 7.65
N LEU A 131 -2.04 -8.07 8.92
CA LEU A 131 -2.63 -9.22 9.64
C LEU A 131 -4.06 -9.55 9.19
N GLU A 132 -4.77 -8.66 8.52
CA GLU A 132 -6.11 -8.93 7.95
C GLU A 132 -6.06 -9.97 6.83
N ASP A 133 -4.89 -10.27 6.29
CA ASP A 133 -4.63 -11.34 5.31
C ASP A 133 -5.46 -11.24 4.01
N HIS A 134 -5.81 -10.03 3.59
CA HIS A 134 -6.55 -9.80 2.35
C HIS A 134 -5.71 -10.09 1.10
N ASP A 135 -6.36 -10.46 -0.02
CA ASP A 135 -5.70 -10.80 -1.28
C ASP A 135 -5.17 -9.57 -2.02
N LEU A 136 -5.83 -8.41 -1.84
CA LEU A 136 -5.40 -7.14 -2.40
C LEU A 136 -4.84 -6.23 -1.31
N ILE A 137 -3.61 -5.79 -1.48
CA ILE A 137 -2.95 -4.84 -0.59
C ILE A 137 -2.61 -3.58 -1.39
N ILE A 138 -3.08 -2.43 -0.95
CA ILE A 138 -2.78 -1.14 -1.57
C ILE A 138 -1.97 -0.31 -0.59
N LEU A 139 -0.77 0.08 -1.01
CA LEU A 139 0.15 0.94 -0.30
C LEU A 139 0.09 2.33 -0.96
N ASP A 140 -0.49 3.32 -0.31
CA ASP A 140 -0.62 4.67 -0.84
C ASP A 140 0.35 5.60 -0.11
N GLU A 141 1.49 5.86 -0.77
CA GLU A 141 2.57 6.73 -0.31
C GLU A 141 3.15 6.35 1.06
N VAL A 142 3.34 5.05 1.31
CA VAL A 142 3.75 4.52 2.64
C VAL A 142 5.19 4.86 3.04
N THR A 143 6.04 5.27 2.09
CA THR A 143 7.44 5.66 2.31
C THR A 143 7.63 7.17 2.46
N ASN A 144 6.58 7.96 2.23
CA ASN A 144 6.66 9.41 2.29
C ASN A 144 6.96 9.95 3.69
N ALA A 145 7.77 10.99 3.74
CA ALA A 145 8.14 11.72 4.98
C ALA A 145 8.84 10.84 6.03
N LEU A 146 9.35 9.67 5.64
CA LEU A 146 10.13 8.80 6.51
C LEU A 146 11.64 9.03 6.33
N ASP A 147 12.41 8.76 7.39
CA ASP A 147 13.85 8.75 7.29
C ASP A 147 14.35 7.58 6.43
N LYS A 148 15.53 7.75 5.83
CA LYS A 148 16.12 6.78 4.89
C LYS A 148 16.30 5.38 5.48
N LYS A 149 16.61 5.28 6.77
CA LYS A 149 16.77 3.98 7.44
C LYS A 149 15.44 3.24 7.49
N THR A 150 14.39 3.90 7.94
CA THR A 150 13.03 3.35 8.00
C THR A 150 12.52 2.95 6.61
N VAL A 151 12.77 3.78 5.58
CA VAL A 151 12.40 3.45 4.20
C VAL A 151 13.07 2.17 3.73
N ASN A 152 14.38 2.00 3.97
CA ASN A 152 15.11 0.78 3.61
C ASN A 152 14.55 -0.46 4.35
N GLU A 153 14.26 -0.36 5.64
CA GLU A 153 13.65 -1.45 6.41
C GLU A 153 12.26 -1.84 5.86
N ILE A 154 11.47 -0.87 5.38
CA ILE A 154 10.19 -1.13 4.71
C ILE A 154 10.40 -1.82 3.35
N TYR A 155 11.39 -1.42 2.57
CA TYR A 155 11.71 -2.08 1.30
C TYR A 155 12.15 -3.53 1.50
N GLU A 156 13.04 -3.80 2.45
CA GLU A 156 13.46 -5.15 2.81
C GLU A 156 12.23 -6.00 3.20
N PHE A 157 11.39 -5.45 4.08
CA PHE A 157 10.15 -6.11 4.48
C PHE A 157 9.23 -6.42 3.30
N LEU A 158 8.98 -5.47 2.40
CA LEU A 158 8.07 -5.66 1.26
C LEU A 158 8.61 -6.68 0.26
N ASN A 159 9.93 -6.69 0.03
CA ASN A 159 10.56 -7.71 -0.81
C ASN A 159 10.40 -9.12 -0.23
N ASP A 160 10.65 -9.31 1.06
CA ASP A 160 10.46 -10.59 1.74
C ASP A 160 8.98 -10.99 1.80
N PHE A 161 8.11 -10.02 2.05
CA PHE A 161 6.67 -10.25 2.13
C PHE A 161 6.11 -10.76 0.81
N ILE A 162 6.42 -10.12 -0.33
CA ILE A 162 5.91 -10.54 -1.64
C ILE A 162 6.45 -11.91 -2.05
N GLN A 163 7.71 -12.22 -1.75
CA GLN A 163 8.29 -13.54 -2.03
C GLN A 163 7.56 -14.67 -1.31
N SER A 164 7.06 -14.41 -0.10
CA SER A 164 6.34 -15.39 0.71
C SER A 164 4.83 -15.41 0.47
N HIS A 165 4.26 -14.45 -0.30
CA HIS A 165 2.82 -14.29 -0.52
C HIS A 165 2.50 -14.15 -2.02
N GLN A 166 2.90 -15.14 -2.82
CA GLN A 166 2.78 -15.15 -4.28
C GLN A 166 1.32 -15.11 -4.81
N THR A 167 0.34 -15.36 -3.96
CA THR A 167 -1.09 -15.29 -4.32
C THR A 167 -1.70 -13.91 -4.11
N LYS A 168 -0.97 -12.99 -3.49
CA LYS A 168 -1.47 -11.64 -3.24
C LYS A 168 -1.16 -10.69 -4.39
N THR A 169 -2.03 -9.70 -4.57
CA THR A 169 -1.78 -8.54 -5.44
C THR A 169 -1.38 -7.36 -4.56
N ILE A 170 -0.20 -6.78 -4.81
CA ILE A 170 0.23 -5.56 -4.14
C ILE A 170 0.22 -4.42 -5.16
N ILE A 171 -0.48 -3.33 -4.84
CA ILE A 171 -0.45 -2.08 -5.60
C ILE A 171 0.28 -1.04 -4.76
N ASN A 172 1.42 -0.55 -5.25
CA ASN A 172 2.19 0.52 -4.61
C ASN A 172 1.97 1.83 -5.37
N ILE A 173 1.21 2.72 -4.78
CA ILE A 173 0.96 4.06 -5.30
C ILE A 173 2.03 4.99 -4.72
N THR A 174 2.80 5.61 -5.61
CA THR A 174 3.90 6.48 -5.19
C THR A 174 4.16 7.62 -6.19
N HIS A 175 4.78 8.68 -5.73
CA HIS A 175 5.46 9.67 -6.57
C HIS A 175 6.99 9.65 -6.36
N ASN A 176 7.48 8.77 -5.47
CA ASN A 176 8.89 8.59 -5.20
C ASN A 176 9.48 7.53 -6.14
N LEU A 177 10.24 7.97 -7.13
CA LEU A 177 10.86 7.08 -8.11
C LEU A 177 11.88 6.10 -7.51
N SER A 178 12.39 6.37 -6.30
CA SER A 178 13.26 5.43 -5.58
C SER A 178 12.52 4.13 -5.22
N ASP A 179 11.20 4.16 -5.01
CA ASP A 179 10.40 2.97 -4.72
C ASP A 179 10.48 1.97 -5.89
N LEU A 180 10.47 2.46 -7.14
CA LEU A 180 10.55 1.61 -8.34
C LEU A 180 11.90 0.91 -8.47
N SER A 181 12.95 1.55 -7.97
CA SER A 181 14.31 0.99 -8.01
C SER A 181 14.56 -0.01 -6.90
N ALA A 182 13.98 0.22 -5.72
CA ALA A 182 14.16 -0.63 -4.54
C ALA A 182 13.23 -1.86 -4.53
N LEU A 183 12.07 -1.75 -5.17
CA LEU A 183 11.04 -2.78 -5.21
C LEU A 183 10.76 -3.19 -6.66
N PRO A 184 11.37 -4.26 -7.16
CA PRO A 184 11.07 -4.75 -8.51
C PRO A 184 9.61 -5.15 -8.69
N GLY A 185 9.05 -4.90 -9.88
CA GLY A 185 7.64 -5.20 -10.12
C GLY A 185 7.16 -4.83 -11.52
N LYS A 186 5.88 -4.52 -11.62
CA LYS A 186 5.21 -3.99 -12.81
C LYS A 186 4.96 -2.50 -12.64
N TYR A 187 4.94 -1.77 -13.73
CA TYR A 187 4.99 -0.32 -13.72
C TYR A 187 3.85 0.29 -14.51
N PHE A 188 3.16 1.23 -13.92
CA PHE A 188 2.01 1.93 -14.52
C PHE A 188 2.17 3.43 -14.30
N ILE A 189 1.74 4.23 -15.29
CA ILE A 189 1.60 5.68 -15.16
C ILE A 189 0.13 6.06 -15.18
N PHE A 190 -0.26 6.86 -14.20
CA PHE A 190 -1.58 7.48 -14.15
C PHE A 190 -1.50 8.92 -14.70
N LYS A 191 -1.95 9.10 -15.94
CA LYS A 191 -1.97 10.39 -16.67
C LYS A 191 -3.16 10.42 -17.62
N ASP A 192 -3.58 11.58 -18.05
CA ASP A 192 -4.55 11.81 -19.14
C ASP A 192 -5.80 10.92 -19.08
N LEU A 193 -6.37 10.75 -17.89
CA LEU A 193 -7.52 9.89 -17.59
C LEU A 193 -7.28 8.39 -17.82
N GLN A 194 -6.02 7.96 -18.00
CA GLN A 194 -5.63 6.57 -18.23
C GLN A 194 -4.60 6.11 -17.20
N ILE A 195 -4.55 4.79 -17.02
CA ILE A 195 -3.51 4.11 -16.24
C ILE A 195 -2.86 3.10 -17.17
N GLU A 196 -1.68 3.45 -17.70
CA GLU A 196 -0.99 2.71 -18.74
C GLU A 196 0.13 1.85 -18.17
N GLU A 197 0.22 0.59 -18.60
CA GLU A 197 1.32 -0.32 -18.25
C GLU A 197 2.54 -0.03 -19.13
N TYR A 198 3.72 -0.04 -18.50
CA TYR A 198 5.02 0.14 -19.14
C TYR A 198 5.87 -1.12 -19.00
N GLN A 199 6.77 -1.35 -19.97
CA GLN A 199 7.61 -2.56 -20.02
C GLN A 199 8.75 -2.52 -19.00
N SER A 200 9.26 -1.33 -18.68
CA SER A 200 10.39 -1.16 -17.77
C SER A 200 10.22 0.05 -16.85
N LYS A 201 10.97 0.05 -15.75
CA LYS A 201 11.02 1.20 -14.84
C LYS A 201 11.67 2.41 -15.48
N GLU A 202 12.63 2.18 -16.37
CA GLU A 202 13.35 3.24 -17.09
C GLU A 202 12.40 4.03 -17.98
N GLU A 203 11.50 3.35 -18.71
CA GLU A 203 10.46 4.00 -19.52
C GLU A 203 9.51 4.83 -18.65
N VAL A 204 9.05 4.25 -17.54
CA VAL A 204 8.17 4.96 -16.58
C VAL A 204 8.85 6.19 -16.01
N ILE A 205 10.11 6.07 -15.58
CA ILE A 205 10.86 7.19 -15.01
C ILE A 205 11.02 8.30 -16.02
N ASN A 206 11.41 7.95 -17.27
CA ASN A 206 11.59 8.92 -18.35
C ASN A 206 10.28 9.65 -18.68
N ASP A 207 9.17 8.92 -18.80
CA ASP A 207 7.89 9.53 -19.13
C ASP A 207 7.37 10.39 -17.95
N TYR A 208 7.52 9.91 -16.71
CA TYR A 208 7.11 10.66 -15.51
C TYR A 208 7.86 12.00 -15.35
N ILE A 209 9.15 12.04 -15.68
CA ILE A 209 9.96 13.28 -15.60
C ILE A 209 9.51 14.30 -16.65
N ASN A 210 9.00 13.83 -17.80
CA ASN A 210 8.55 14.65 -18.90
C ASN A 210 7.05 15.05 -18.84
N LEU A 211 6.31 14.54 -17.85
CA LEU A 211 4.94 14.95 -17.60
C LEU A 211 4.87 16.38 -17.03
#